data_380492351a55dfff6eb2ed9873523b3a
#
_entry.id   380492351a55dfff6eb2ed9873523b3a
#
_cell.length_a   1.000
_cell.length_b   1.000
_cell.length_c   1.000
_cell.angle_alpha   90.00
_cell.angle_beta   90.00
_cell.angle_gamma   90.00
#
_symmetry.space_group_name_H-M   'P 1'
#
loop_
_entity.id
_entity.type
_entity.pdbx_description
1 polymer ?
#
loop_
_entity_poly.entity_id
_entity_poly.type
_entity_poly.pdbx_seq_one_letter_code
_entity_poly.pdbx_strand_id
1 'polypeptide(L)'
;VLGVLLVVVVAAAIILGRGGGLLGRGNKDTGSSGFGDRGGVTQVHGVVGSEKRLYFEDPDVVNRLRELGYEVSFSTAGSRTIATRTDLSSLDFVSPSSAPATQKVREQNNGYTVEYPFFTPMAVASWQPIADILEAEGVVRKENGGYVLDIAKYVDLAQSGKRWRDFGDTFPSPRTVQIRTTDIRTSNSAAMYLSVLAWEFAEREPNR
;
A
#
# COMPACT_ATOMS: atom_id res chain seq x y z
N VAL A 1 -14.79 -4.37 12.44
CA VAL A 1 -15.56 -3.34 11.69
C VAL A 1 -14.77 -2.86 10.47
N LEU A 2 -13.46 -2.60 10.60
CA LEU A 2 -12.60 -2.13 9.49
C LEU A 2 -12.46 -3.19 8.37
N GLY A 3 -12.30 -4.47 8.75
CA GLY A 3 -12.18 -5.57 7.79
C GLY A 3 -13.45 -5.78 6.95
N VAL A 4 -14.62 -5.61 7.57
CA VAL A 4 -15.92 -5.72 6.86
C VAL A 4 -16.11 -4.59 5.85
N LEU A 5 -15.72 -3.36 6.21
CA LEU A 5 -15.79 -2.22 5.30
C LEU A 5 -14.90 -2.42 4.06
N LEU A 6 -13.70 -2.92 4.27
CA LEU A 6 -12.75 -3.18 3.20
C LEU A 6 -13.24 -4.26 2.22
N VAL A 7 -13.82 -5.35 2.73
CA VAL A 7 -14.39 -6.42 1.90
C VAL A 7 -15.54 -5.88 1.05
N VAL A 8 -16.39 -5.01 1.61
CA VAL A 8 -17.48 -4.36 0.87
C VAL A 8 -16.96 -3.47 -0.24
N VAL A 9 -15.88 -2.71 -0.01
CA VAL A 9 -15.27 -1.84 -1.04
C VAL A 9 -14.64 -2.66 -2.16
N VAL A 10 -13.94 -3.75 -1.86
CA VAL A 10 -13.41 -4.67 -2.88
C VAL A 10 -14.53 -5.30 -3.71
N ALA A 11 -15.60 -5.75 -3.07
CA ALA A 11 -16.77 -6.30 -3.76
C ALA A 11 -17.46 -5.24 -4.64
N ALA A 12 -17.62 -4.00 -4.17
CA ALA A 12 -18.20 -2.92 -4.94
C ALA A 12 -17.35 -2.55 -6.15
N ALA A 13 -16.02 -2.49 -6.01
CA ALA A 13 -15.11 -2.22 -7.12
C ALA A 13 -15.16 -3.30 -8.21
N ILE A 14 -15.31 -4.57 -7.83
CA ILE A 14 -15.48 -5.68 -8.77
C ILE A 14 -16.81 -5.58 -9.52
N ILE A 15 -17.90 -5.23 -8.81
CA ILE A 15 -19.23 -5.08 -9.42
C ILE A 15 -19.24 -3.91 -10.42
N LEU A 16 -18.68 -2.76 -10.05
CA LEU A 16 -18.65 -1.57 -10.89
C LEU A 16 -17.72 -1.75 -12.10
N GLY A 17 -16.58 -2.44 -11.92
CA GLY A 17 -15.64 -2.73 -13.00
C GLY A 17 -16.20 -3.68 -14.08
N ARG A 18 -17.10 -4.58 -13.71
CA ARG A 18 -17.80 -5.49 -14.65
C ARG A 18 -19.05 -4.90 -15.30
N GLY A 19 -19.61 -3.83 -14.73
CA GLY A 19 -20.87 -3.20 -15.21
C GLY A 19 -20.75 -2.38 -16.50
N GLY A 20 -19.56 -2.17 -17.04
CA GLY A 20 -19.35 -1.37 -18.26
C GLY A 20 -19.79 -2.03 -19.58
N GLY A 21 -20.31 -3.26 -19.56
CA GLY A 21 -20.67 -4.01 -20.76
C GLY A 21 -22.18 -4.23 -20.99
N LEU A 22 -23.09 -3.68 -20.19
CA LEU A 22 -24.49 -4.07 -20.18
C LEU A 22 -25.48 -2.99 -20.68
N LEU A 23 -25.03 -2.05 -21.51
CA LEU A 23 -25.93 -1.15 -22.25
C LEU A 23 -25.67 -1.25 -23.74
N GLY A 24 -26.23 -2.28 -24.38
CA GLY A 24 -26.24 -2.30 -25.83
C GLY A 24 -26.70 -3.63 -26.44
N ARG A 25 -27.94 -3.87 -26.50
CA ARG A 25 -28.72 -4.32 -27.63
C ARG A 25 -29.83 -5.31 -27.25
N GLY A 26 -31.05 -4.82 -27.35
CA GLY A 26 -32.25 -5.64 -27.23
C GLY A 26 -32.33 -6.66 -28.34
N ASN A 27 -32.77 -7.87 -27.99
CA ASN A 27 -33.67 -8.63 -28.80
C ASN A 27 -34.61 -9.43 -27.86
N LYS A 28 -35.90 -9.30 -28.16
CA LYS A 28 -36.98 -10.06 -27.52
C LYS A 28 -36.82 -11.53 -27.88
N ASP A 29 -36.93 -12.42 -26.89
CA ASP A 29 -37.81 -13.56 -27.02
C ASP A 29 -38.20 -14.11 -25.65
N THR A 30 -39.45 -14.41 -25.53
CA THR A 30 -40.24 -14.91 -24.43
C THR A 30 -39.83 -16.31 -24.00
N GLY A 31 -39.75 -16.55 -22.67
CA GLY A 31 -39.65 -17.90 -22.13
C GLY A 31 -39.48 -17.94 -20.61
N SER A 32 -40.60 -17.87 -19.91
CA SER A 32 -40.99 -18.49 -18.64
C SER A 32 -39.92 -19.01 -17.67
N SER A 33 -39.99 -18.39 -16.46
CA SER A 33 -39.96 -19.02 -15.14
C SER A 33 -38.80 -19.97 -14.77
N GLY A 34 -38.07 -19.54 -13.76
CA GLY A 34 -37.25 -20.38 -12.95
C GLY A 34 -36.40 -19.57 -11.98
N PHE A 35 -37.00 -19.06 -10.90
CA PHE A 35 -36.26 -18.63 -9.72
C PHE A 35 -35.58 -19.86 -9.13
N GLY A 36 -34.36 -20.11 -9.54
CA GLY A 36 -33.45 -21.06 -8.95
C GLY A 36 -32.11 -20.35 -8.85
N ASP A 37 -31.94 -19.56 -7.80
CA ASP A 37 -30.66 -19.01 -7.39
C ASP A 37 -29.72 -20.19 -7.05
N ARG A 38 -28.99 -20.65 -8.02
CA ARG A 38 -27.75 -21.37 -7.81
C ARG A 38 -26.67 -20.30 -7.87
N GLY A 39 -26.46 -19.62 -6.75
CA GLY A 39 -25.43 -18.62 -6.57
C GLY A 39 -24.06 -19.17 -6.99
N GLY A 40 -23.72 -18.98 -8.24
CA GLY A 40 -22.40 -19.29 -8.75
C GLY A 40 -21.39 -18.35 -8.10
N VAL A 41 -20.40 -18.91 -7.42
CA VAL A 41 -19.28 -18.12 -6.87
C VAL A 41 -18.53 -17.48 -8.04
N THR A 42 -18.36 -16.15 -7.98
CA THR A 42 -17.59 -15.40 -8.97
C THR A 42 -16.10 -15.57 -8.70
N GLN A 43 -15.38 -16.17 -9.64
CA GLN A 43 -13.91 -16.25 -9.58
C GLN A 43 -13.31 -14.89 -9.87
N VAL A 44 -12.38 -14.45 -9.02
CA VAL A 44 -11.68 -13.17 -9.15
C VAL A 44 -10.18 -13.41 -9.03
N HIS A 45 -9.44 -12.95 -10.03
CA HIS A 45 -7.99 -13.12 -10.05
C HIS A 45 -7.26 -11.78 -10.08
N GLY A 46 -6.22 -11.63 -9.22
CA GLY A 46 -5.51 -10.37 -9.12
C GLY A 46 -4.02 -10.47 -8.81
N VAL A 47 -3.37 -9.30 -8.79
CA VAL A 47 -2.00 -9.12 -8.32
C VAL A 47 -1.97 -8.08 -7.23
N VAL A 48 -1.34 -8.39 -6.10
CA VAL A 48 -1.27 -7.53 -4.92
C VAL A 48 0.18 -7.26 -4.50
N GLY A 49 0.41 -6.13 -3.83
CA GLY A 49 1.67 -5.88 -3.13
C GLY A 49 1.93 -6.97 -2.08
N SER A 50 3.19 -7.37 -1.93
CA SER A 50 3.57 -8.51 -1.06
C SER A 50 3.12 -8.34 0.39
N GLU A 51 3.04 -7.11 0.88
CA GLU A 51 2.59 -6.76 2.23
C GLU A 51 1.10 -7.05 2.46
N LYS A 52 0.31 -7.16 1.39
CA LYS A 52 -1.13 -7.44 1.47
C LYS A 52 -1.46 -8.93 1.50
N ARG A 53 -0.45 -9.78 1.32
CA ARG A 53 -0.62 -11.23 1.28
C ARG A 53 -1.36 -11.75 2.52
N LEU A 54 -0.90 -11.36 3.72
CA LEU A 54 -1.50 -11.81 4.97
C LEU A 54 -2.99 -11.43 5.09
N TYR A 55 -3.38 -10.27 4.54
CA TYR A 55 -4.78 -9.84 4.51
C TYR A 55 -5.62 -10.74 3.61
N PHE A 56 -5.16 -11.03 2.39
CA PHE A 56 -5.92 -11.85 1.43
C PHE A 56 -5.88 -13.35 1.77
N GLU A 57 -4.93 -13.81 2.58
CA GLU A 57 -4.83 -15.18 3.10
C GLU A 57 -5.56 -15.36 4.45
N ASP A 58 -5.99 -14.27 5.09
CA ASP A 58 -6.68 -14.32 6.38
C ASP A 58 -7.99 -15.10 6.25
N PRO A 59 -8.23 -16.12 7.10
CA PRO A 59 -9.43 -16.95 7.01
C PRO A 59 -10.74 -16.17 7.12
N ASP A 60 -10.79 -15.13 7.93
CA ASP A 60 -12.00 -14.33 8.12
C ASP A 60 -12.30 -13.52 6.86
N VAL A 61 -11.25 -12.98 6.20
CA VAL A 61 -11.37 -12.26 4.93
C VAL A 61 -11.82 -13.22 3.83
N VAL A 62 -11.19 -14.38 3.71
CA VAL A 62 -11.54 -15.40 2.71
C VAL A 62 -12.97 -15.88 2.88
N ASN A 63 -13.40 -16.19 4.11
CA ASN A 63 -14.76 -16.62 4.40
C ASN A 63 -15.76 -15.52 4.07
N ARG A 64 -15.44 -14.27 4.43
CA ARG A 64 -16.33 -13.14 4.15
C ARG A 64 -16.50 -12.87 2.67
N LEU A 65 -15.43 -13.01 1.88
CA LEU A 65 -15.50 -12.90 0.42
C LEU A 65 -16.39 -14.01 -0.18
N ARG A 66 -16.26 -15.25 0.31
CA ARG A 66 -17.14 -16.37 -0.12
C ARG A 66 -18.60 -16.15 0.23
N GLU A 67 -18.90 -15.67 1.42
CA GLU A 67 -20.28 -15.30 1.81
C GLU A 67 -20.89 -14.24 0.88
N LEU A 68 -20.04 -13.36 0.33
CA LEU A 68 -20.43 -12.34 -0.65
C LEU A 68 -20.48 -12.88 -2.09
N GLY A 69 -20.21 -14.17 -2.29
CA GLY A 69 -20.25 -14.83 -3.60
C GLY A 69 -18.97 -14.66 -4.42
N TYR A 70 -17.83 -14.36 -3.80
CA TYR A 70 -16.53 -14.23 -4.49
C TYR A 70 -15.51 -15.25 -4.01
N GLU A 71 -14.80 -15.85 -4.94
CA GLU A 71 -13.59 -16.62 -4.67
C GLU A 71 -12.39 -15.89 -5.29
N VAL A 72 -11.52 -15.38 -4.42
CA VAL A 72 -10.39 -14.55 -4.82
C VAL A 72 -9.11 -15.38 -4.86
N SER A 73 -8.45 -15.37 -5.99
CA SER A 73 -7.10 -15.89 -6.18
C SER A 73 -6.15 -14.75 -6.53
N PHE A 74 -4.90 -14.82 -6.09
CA PHE A 74 -3.96 -13.75 -6.35
C PHE A 74 -2.51 -14.22 -6.41
N SER A 75 -1.69 -13.43 -7.06
CA SER A 75 -0.23 -13.49 -6.97
C SER A 75 0.32 -12.22 -6.33
N THR A 76 1.56 -12.26 -5.84
CA THR A 76 2.21 -11.10 -5.24
C THR A 76 3.31 -10.55 -6.14
N ALA A 77 3.43 -9.22 -6.19
CA ALA A 77 4.53 -8.55 -6.87
C ALA A 77 4.85 -7.21 -6.20
N GLY A 78 6.05 -6.68 -6.43
CA GLY A 78 6.39 -5.33 -6.01
C GLY A 78 5.57 -4.28 -6.76
N SER A 79 5.23 -3.16 -6.11
CA SER A 79 4.38 -2.11 -6.70
C SER A 79 4.94 -1.58 -8.02
N ARG A 80 6.26 -1.46 -8.15
CA ARG A 80 6.89 -1.04 -9.41
C ARG A 80 6.66 -2.08 -10.52
N THR A 81 6.79 -3.37 -10.22
CA THR A 81 6.52 -4.45 -11.17
C THR A 81 5.07 -4.43 -11.61
N ILE A 82 4.13 -4.22 -10.68
CA ILE A 82 2.70 -4.07 -11.00
C ILE A 82 2.50 -2.87 -11.92
N ALA A 83 3.08 -1.71 -11.57
CA ALA A 83 2.92 -0.45 -12.29
C ALA A 83 3.55 -0.44 -13.70
N THR A 84 4.53 -1.32 -13.95
CA THR A 84 5.20 -1.42 -15.26
C THR A 84 4.75 -2.63 -16.08
N ARG A 85 3.80 -3.42 -15.56
CA ARG A 85 3.27 -4.58 -16.27
C ARG A 85 2.40 -4.13 -17.44
N THR A 86 2.69 -4.63 -18.62
CA THR A 86 2.03 -4.25 -19.87
C THR A 86 0.76 -5.04 -20.15
N ASP A 87 0.64 -6.24 -19.58
CA ASP A 87 -0.53 -7.10 -19.74
C ASP A 87 -1.25 -7.28 -18.39
N LEU A 88 -2.35 -6.58 -18.25
CA LEU A 88 -3.27 -6.67 -17.12
C LEU A 88 -4.63 -7.23 -17.54
N SER A 89 -4.82 -7.57 -18.82
CA SER A 89 -6.10 -7.99 -19.38
C SER A 89 -6.64 -9.29 -18.80
N SER A 90 -5.75 -10.14 -18.27
CA SER A 90 -6.10 -11.39 -17.60
C SER A 90 -6.43 -11.24 -16.12
N LEU A 91 -6.34 -10.02 -15.57
CA LEU A 91 -6.56 -9.73 -14.16
C LEU A 91 -7.86 -8.95 -13.96
N ASP A 92 -8.63 -9.36 -12.97
CA ASP A 92 -9.83 -8.64 -12.54
C ASP A 92 -9.46 -7.43 -11.66
N PHE A 93 -8.36 -7.51 -10.91
CA PHE A 93 -7.87 -6.39 -10.11
C PHE A 93 -6.36 -6.39 -9.92
N VAL A 94 -5.82 -5.21 -9.62
CA VAL A 94 -4.44 -5.04 -9.15
C VAL A 94 -4.45 -4.14 -7.92
N SER A 95 -3.61 -4.45 -6.93
CA SER A 95 -3.52 -3.69 -5.69
C SER A 95 -2.07 -3.37 -5.33
N PRO A 96 -1.44 -2.40 -6.00
CA PRO A 96 -0.12 -1.92 -5.62
C PRO A 96 -0.16 -1.18 -4.27
N SER A 97 0.99 -0.94 -3.67
CA SER A 97 1.12 -0.43 -2.30
C SER A 97 1.17 1.10 -2.21
N SER A 98 1.10 1.81 -3.33
CA SER A 98 1.18 3.27 -3.33
C SER A 98 0.30 3.92 -4.40
N ALA A 99 -0.16 5.13 -4.10
CA ALA A 99 -0.94 5.93 -5.03
C ALA A 99 -0.21 6.22 -6.35
N PRO A 100 1.11 6.55 -6.38
CA PRO A 100 1.84 6.71 -7.64
C PRO A 100 1.84 5.45 -8.51
N ALA A 101 2.00 4.25 -7.91
CA ALA A 101 1.93 3.01 -8.65
C ALA A 101 0.52 2.74 -9.20
N THR A 102 -0.53 3.03 -8.42
CA THR A 102 -1.93 2.94 -8.85
C THR A 102 -2.21 3.90 -10.02
N GLN A 103 -1.75 5.14 -9.91
CA GLN A 103 -1.90 6.13 -10.98
C GLN A 103 -1.23 5.67 -12.28
N LYS A 104 -0.03 5.08 -12.18
CA LYS A 104 0.68 4.55 -13.35
C LYS A 104 -0.07 3.41 -14.03
N VAL A 105 -0.68 2.50 -13.25
CA VAL A 105 -1.58 1.45 -13.78
C VAL A 105 -2.75 2.07 -14.52
N ARG A 106 -3.40 3.06 -13.91
CA ARG A 106 -4.56 3.75 -14.50
C ARG A 106 -4.23 4.44 -15.82
N GLU A 107 -3.09 5.12 -15.91
CA GLU A 107 -2.64 5.79 -17.14
C GLU A 107 -2.45 4.84 -18.31
N GLN A 108 -2.08 3.59 -18.03
CA GLN A 108 -1.88 2.56 -19.04
C GLN A 108 -3.15 1.78 -19.38
N ASN A 109 -4.21 1.90 -18.55
CA ASN A 109 -5.41 1.09 -18.66
C ASN A 109 -6.66 1.93 -18.38
N ASN A 110 -7.21 2.56 -19.41
CA ASN A 110 -8.33 3.52 -19.32
C ASN A 110 -9.67 2.94 -18.81
N GLY A 111 -9.78 1.63 -18.65
CA GLY A 111 -11.01 0.94 -18.19
C GLY A 111 -11.06 0.64 -16.71
N TYR A 112 -10.01 0.94 -15.94
CA TYR A 112 -9.97 0.60 -14.51
C TYR A 112 -10.58 1.69 -13.63
N THR A 113 -11.45 1.28 -12.71
CA THR A 113 -11.88 2.10 -11.57
C THR A 113 -10.82 2.02 -10.47
N VAL A 114 -10.54 3.14 -9.81
CA VAL A 114 -9.55 3.22 -8.73
C VAL A 114 -10.25 3.46 -7.42
N GLU A 115 -9.96 2.61 -6.43
CA GLU A 115 -10.44 2.71 -5.06
C GLU A 115 -9.26 2.68 -4.07
N TYR A 116 -9.39 3.43 -2.99
CA TYR A 116 -8.42 3.47 -1.89
C TYR A 116 -9.09 3.00 -0.59
N PRO A 117 -9.23 1.68 -0.40
CA PRO A 117 -10.00 1.12 0.71
C PRO A 117 -9.37 1.37 2.07
N PHE A 118 -8.07 1.56 2.13
CA PHE A 118 -7.33 1.92 3.34
C PHE A 118 -5.96 2.51 2.96
N PHE A 119 -5.34 3.15 3.91
CA PHE A 119 -3.95 3.58 3.83
C PHE A 119 -3.25 3.38 5.17
N THR A 120 -1.94 3.22 5.14
CA THR A 120 -1.09 3.14 6.32
C THR A 120 0.02 4.19 6.21
N PRO A 121 0.40 4.85 7.31
CA PRO A 121 1.56 5.72 7.30
C PRO A 121 2.84 4.89 7.12
N MET A 122 3.87 5.52 6.58
CA MET A 122 5.21 4.97 6.62
C MET A 122 5.73 5.03 8.05
N ALA A 123 6.27 3.94 8.54
CA ALA A 123 6.79 3.83 9.90
C ALA A 123 8.28 3.45 9.90
N VAL A 124 8.98 3.96 10.88
CA VAL A 124 10.36 3.57 11.20
C VAL A 124 10.33 2.74 12.48
N ALA A 125 10.71 1.47 12.39
CA ALA A 125 10.88 0.64 13.56
C ALA A 125 12.22 0.94 14.25
N SER A 126 12.22 1.11 15.57
CA SER A 126 13.40 1.36 16.35
C SER A 126 13.27 0.78 17.75
N TRP A 127 14.35 0.76 18.50
CA TRP A 127 14.38 0.37 19.90
C TRP A 127 14.18 1.60 20.79
N GLN A 128 13.58 1.38 21.95
CA GLN A 128 13.30 2.44 22.92
C GLN A 128 14.53 3.31 23.24
N PRO A 129 15.73 2.79 23.53
CA PRO A 129 16.91 3.61 23.81
C PRO A 129 17.29 4.55 22.66
N ILE A 130 17.06 4.12 21.40
CA ILE A 130 17.29 4.97 20.23
C ILE A 130 16.21 6.06 20.12
N ALA A 131 14.97 5.70 20.38
CA ALA A 131 13.88 6.70 20.39
C ALA A 131 14.10 7.75 21.47
N ASP A 132 14.57 7.37 22.65
CA ASP A 132 14.87 8.28 23.76
C ASP A 132 16.02 9.27 23.41
N ILE A 133 17.07 8.78 22.75
CA ILE A 133 18.15 9.63 22.22
C ILE A 133 17.60 10.64 21.20
N LEU A 134 16.81 10.17 20.25
CA LEU A 134 16.25 11.03 19.20
C LEU A 134 15.22 12.02 19.75
N GLU A 135 14.51 11.68 20.83
CA GLU A 135 13.62 12.60 21.54
C GLU A 135 14.42 13.70 22.26
N ALA A 136 15.51 13.33 22.93
CA ALA A 136 16.41 14.30 23.60
C ALA A 136 17.07 15.27 22.59
N GLU A 137 17.39 14.80 21.39
CA GLU A 137 17.90 15.64 20.29
C GLU A 137 16.77 16.41 19.56
N GLY A 138 15.51 16.22 19.96
CA GLY A 138 14.35 16.89 19.36
C GLY A 138 14.00 16.41 17.95
N VAL A 139 14.55 15.29 17.51
CA VAL A 139 14.33 14.67 16.18
C VAL A 139 13.03 13.88 16.15
N VAL A 140 12.61 13.33 17.27
CA VAL A 140 11.28 12.74 17.45
C VAL A 140 10.53 13.42 18.59
N ARG A 141 9.21 13.38 18.53
CA ARG A 141 8.33 13.81 19.61
C ARG A 141 7.30 12.73 19.90
N LYS A 142 6.88 12.65 21.16
CA LYS A 142 5.74 11.82 21.55
C LYS A 142 4.43 12.47 21.14
N GLU A 143 3.58 11.71 20.48
CA GLU A 143 2.26 12.17 20.05
C GLU A 143 1.28 10.99 20.01
N ASN A 144 0.12 11.12 20.66
CA ASN A 144 -0.95 10.12 20.67
C ASN A 144 -0.51 8.67 21.03
N GLY A 145 0.44 8.54 21.96
CA GLY A 145 0.95 7.23 22.41
C GLY A 145 2.00 6.59 21.50
N GLY A 146 2.46 7.31 20.48
CA GLY A 146 3.54 6.90 19.58
C GLY A 146 4.64 7.94 19.48
N TYR A 147 5.53 7.75 18.53
CA TYR A 147 6.56 8.72 18.16
C TYR A 147 6.33 9.26 16.76
N VAL A 148 6.53 10.55 16.57
CA VAL A 148 6.53 11.21 15.27
C VAL A 148 7.94 11.70 14.97
N LEU A 149 8.48 11.28 13.82
CA LEU A 149 9.79 11.66 13.32
C LEU A 149 9.68 12.98 12.54
N ASP A 150 10.51 13.97 12.92
CA ASP A 150 10.75 15.20 12.17
C ASP A 150 11.84 14.90 11.11
N ILE A 151 11.45 14.81 9.86
CA ILE A 151 12.35 14.45 8.77
C ILE A 151 13.42 15.51 8.55
N ALA A 152 13.09 16.79 8.66
CA ALA A 152 14.04 17.88 8.50
C ALA A 152 15.17 17.77 9.53
N LYS A 153 14.82 17.65 10.81
CA LYS A 153 15.78 17.49 11.90
C LYS A 153 16.55 16.17 11.80
N TYR A 154 15.90 15.12 11.35
CA TYR A 154 16.61 13.86 11.10
C TYR A 154 17.68 14.02 10.03
N VAL A 155 17.37 14.70 8.93
CA VAL A 155 18.35 14.95 7.85
C VAL A 155 19.52 15.77 8.39
N ASP A 156 19.29 16.83 9.19
CA ASP A 156 20.33 17.61 9.82
C ASP A 156 21.24 16.75 10.72
N LEU A 157 20.62 15.91 11.55
CA LEU A 157 21.35 15.00 12.41
C LEU A 157 22.17 13.98 11.61
N ALA A 158 21.60 13.39 10.56
CA ALA A 158 22.30 12.44 9.70
C ALA A 158 23.49 13.08 8.96
N GLN A 159 23.33 14.32 8.50
CA GLN A 159 24.39 15.10 7.83
C GLN A 159 25.48 15.57 8.77
N SER A 160 25.19 15.75 10.07
CA SER A 160 26.19 16.15 11.07
C SER A 160 27.32 15.15 11.24
N GLY A 161 27.14 13.91 10.76
CA GLY A 161 28.11 12.84 10.92
C GLY A 161 28.21 12.28 12.33
N LYS A 162 27.40 12.74 13.27
CA LYS A 162 27.35 12.19 14.63
C LYS A 162 27.12 10.68 14.60
N ARG A 163 27.76 10.02 15.54
CA ARG A 163 27.65 8.58 15.77
C ARG A 163 26.80 8.32 17.02
N TRP A 164 26.21 7.16 17.10
CA TRP A 164 25.37 6.83 18.25
C TRP A 164 26.12 6.93 19.58
N ARG A 165 27.41 6.56 19.63
CA ARG A 165 28.26 6.70 20.81
C ARG A 165 28.49 8.14 21.27
N ASP A 166 28.24 9.13 20.40
CA ASP A 166 28.42 10.56 20.73
C ASP A 166 27.26 11.11 21.58
N PHE A 167 26.21 10.29 21.77
CA PHE A 167 25.07 10.59 22.64
C PHE A 167 25.12 9.91 24.01
N GLY A 168 26.29 9.39 24.40
CA GLY A 168 26.51 8.73 25.69
C GLY A 168 26.46 7.21 25.61
N ASP A 169 26.38 6.59 26.81
CA ASP A 169 26.57 5.14 26.95
C ASP A 169 25.30 4.32 26.72
N THR A 170 24.16 4.95 26.51
CA THR A 170 22.87 4.26 26.32
C THR A 170 22.89 3.36 25.06
N PHE A 171 23.52 3.83 24.00
CA PHE A 171 23.72 3.07 22.77
C PHE A 171 25.09 3.38 22.15
N PRO A 172 26.19 2.81 22.65
CA PRO A 172 27.57 3.21 22.31
C PRO A 172 28.06 2.67 20.97
N SER A 173 27.22 2.72 19.95
CA SER A 173 27.57 2.24 18.61
C SER A 173 28.47 3.22 17.83
N PRO A 174 29.52 2.75 17.17
CA PRO A 174 30.40 3.61 16.34
C PRO A 174 29.75 3.99 14.99
N ARG A 175 28.54 3.52 14.72
CA ARG A 175 27.83 3.83 13.47
C ARG A 175 27.22 5.21 13.51
N THR A 176 27.19 5.88 12.37
CA THR A 176 26.46 7.14 12.19
C THR A 176 24.94 6.94 12.32
N VAL A 177 24.24 8.01 12.68
CA VAL A 177 22.78 8.01 12.73
C VAL A 177 22.22 7.89 11.33
N GLN A 178 21.56 6.78 11.05
CA GLN A 178 20.96 6.50 9.74
C GLN A 178 19.73 5.61 9.87
N ILE A 179 18.66 5.97 9.18
CA ILE A 179 17.57 5.05 8.89
C ILE A 179 18.02 4.10 7.77
N ARG A 180 17.84 2.81 8.00
CA ARG A 180 18.10 1.78 6.99
C ARG A 180 16.80 1.35 6.36
N THR A 181 16.84 1.13 5.07
CA THR A 181 15.70 0.66 4.29
C THR A 181 16.13 -0.48 3.38
N THR A 182 15.17 -1.07 2.69
CA THR A 182 15.36 -2.12 1.69
C THR A 182 15.81 -1.53 0.34
N ASP A 183 15.97 -2.37 -0.66
CA ASP A 183 16.38 -1.94 -2.01
C ASP A 183 15.27 -1.12 -2.69
N ILE A 184 15.59 0.11 -3.06
CA ILE A 184 14.66 1.06 -3.72
C ILE A 184 14.16 0.57 -5.09
N ARG A 185 14.85 -0.38 -5.72
CA ARG A 185 14.47 -0.93 -7.02
C ARG A 185 13.32 -1.91 -6.91
N THR A 186 13.16 -2.54 -5.77
CA THR A 186 12.20 -3.64 -5.57
C THR A 186 11.19 -3.38 -4.45
N SER A 187 11.50 -2.46 -3.52
CA SER A 187 10.66 -2.17 -2.37
C SER A 187 9.95 -0.82 -2.51
N ASN A 188 8.63 -0.85 -2.36
CA ASN A 188 7.83 0.37 -2.35
C ASN A 188 8.15 1.27 -1.12
N SER A 189 8.33 0.69 0.06
CA SER A 189 8.68 1.45 1.28
C SER A 189 10.00 2.21 1.10
N ALA A 190 11.00 1.58 0.49
CA ALA A 190 12.28 2.23 0.21
C ALA A 190 12.14 3.35 -0.82
N ALA A 191 11.35 3.14 -1.88
CA ALA A 191 11.08 4.17 -2.88
C ALA A 191 10.33 5.36 -2.28
N MET A 192 9.34 5.12 -1.41
CA MET A 192 8.61 6.17 -0.69
C MET A 192 9.52 6.94 0.27
N TYR A 193 10.38 6.25 1.01
CA TYR A 193 11.37 6.91 1.88
C TYR A 193 12.32 7.81 1.07
N LEU A 194 12.83 7.31 -0.06
CA LEU A 194 13.65 8.13 -0.96
C LEU A 194 12.88 9.35 -1.48
N SER A 195 11.59 9.21 -1.80
CA SER A 195 10.77 10.34 -2.26
C SER A 195 10.58 11.40 -1.17
N VAL A 196 10.41 10.99 0.09
CA VAL A 196 10.33 11.92 1.23
C VAL A 196 11.65 12.67 1.41
N LEU A 197 12.79 11.97 1.33
CA LEU A 197 14.10 12.63 1.41
C LEU A 197 14.33 13.57 0.23
N ALA A 198 13.99 13.16 -0.99
CA ALA A 198 14.13 14.00 -2.18
C ALA A 198 13.29 15.27 -2.08
N TRP A 199 12.07 15.16 -1.57
CA TRP A 199 11.22 16.32 -1.30
C TRP A 199 11.84 17.25 -0.25
N GLU A 200 12.32 16.73 0.87
CA GLU A 200 12.97 17.50 1.92
C GLU A 200 14.20 18.27 1.39
N PHE A 201 15.02 17.63 0.54
CA PHE A 201 16.16 18.30 -0.07
C PHE A 201 15.74 19.37 -1.09
N ALA A 202 14.67 19.13 -1.87
CA ALA A 202 14.15 20.13 -2.81
C ALA A 202 13.61 21.37 -2.10
N GLU A 203 12.94 21.21 -0.94
CA GLU A 203 12.47 22.33 -0.11
C GLU A 203 13.63 23.16 0.46
N ARG A 204 14.77 22.53 0.76
CA ARG A 204 15.96 23.22 1.27
C ARG A 204 16.74 23.98 0.20
N GLU A 205 16.68 23.52 -1.04
CA GLU A 205 17.44 24.12 -2.16
C GLU A 205 16.48 24.41 -3.36
N PRO A 206 15.53 25.34 -3.21
CA PRO A 206 14.48 25.56 -4.21
C PRO A 206 14.98 26.08 -5.57
N ASN A 207 16.26 26.47 -5.67
CA ASN A 207 16.87 27.01 -6.88
C ASN A 207 17.91 26.07 -7.54
N ARG A 208 17.91 24.79 -7.18
CA ARG A 208 18.84 23.81 -7.74
C ARG A 208 18.20 22.86 -8.73
#